data_556970d3b7499e2096b8f7c160b75fbb
#
_entry.id   556970d3b7499e2096b8f7c160b75fbb
#
_cell.length_a   1.000
_cell.length_b   1.000
_cell.length_c   1.000
_cell.angle_alpha   90.00
_cell.angle_beta   90.00
_cell.angle_gamma   90.00
#
_symmetry.space_group_name_H-M   'P 1'
#
loop_
_entity.id
_entity.type
_entity.pdbx_description
1 polymer ?
#
loop_
_entity_poly.entity_id
_entity_poly.type
_entity_poly.pdbx_seq_one_letter_code
_entity_poly.pdbx_strand_id
1 'polypeptide(L)'
;MYREADKGIAYLNKRYVRIFGRLKSVLRMDELNIMNGVNAAFEEIDPMVKEVLLRIARGTYRRIRGDHEDVIDMMWVLAFLNAYDPITKYVYVSEQDRKRTRLIEALIATRSPAEVDLAMRIWSRQTTQACIEITDKAALKAYEDMGIGKVVWETEKDPKVCEVCERRQDKVYAIDKVPTKPHYNCRCWLRPFVEGKTIWPL
;
A
#
# COMPACT_ATOMS: atom_id res chain seq x y z
N MET A 1 1.81 12.01 9.29
CA MET A 1 0.66 11.18 8.89
C MET A 1 1.02 9.71 8.62
N TYR A 2 2.10 9.40 7.92
CA TYR A 2 2.42 8.04 7.46
C TYR A 2 3.20 7.14 8.43
N ARG A 3 3.34 7.49 9.70
CA ARG A 3 4.12 6.71 10.68
C ARG A 3 3.80 5.20 10.71
N GLU A 4 2.51 4.85 10.61
CA GLU A 4 2.10 3.44 10.61
C GLU A 4 2.39 2.77 9.25
N ALA A 5 2.24 3.52 8.15
CA ALA A 5 2.65 3.05 6.83
C ALA A 5 4.16 2.80 6.76
N ASP A 6 4.99 3.73 7.28
CA ASP A 6 6.45 3.59 7.28
C ASP A 6 6.92 2.33 8.03
N LYS A 7 6.31 2.05 9.19
CA LYS A 7 6.57 0.81 9.95
C LYS A 7 6.16 -0.43 9.15
N GLY A 8 4.98 -0.39 8.53
CA GLY A 8 4.47 -1.49 7.71
C GLY A 8 5.35 -1.76 6.50
N ILE A 9 5.74 -0.71 5.77
CA ILE A 9 6.63 -0.77 4.61
C ILE A 9 8.00 -1.35 4.98
N ALA A 10 8.60 -0.87 6.08
CA ALA A 10 9.88 -1.38 6.56
C ALA A 10 9.80 -2.88 6.92
N TYR A 11 8.71 -3.29 7.58
CA TYR A 11 8.47 -4.69 7.90
C TYR A 11 8.33 -5.54 6.63
N LEU A 12 7.48 -5.12 5.66
CA LEU A 12 7.26 -5.83 4.41
C LEU A 12 8.56 -5.97 3.61
N ASN A 13 9.34 -4.90 3.47
CA ASN A 13 10.59 -4.93 2.73
C ASN A 13 11.59 -5.93 3.34
N LYS A 14 11.70 -5.98 4.67
CA LYS A 14 12.55 -6.98 5.35
C LYS A 14 12.08 -8.41 5.07
N ARG A 15 10.77 -8.64 5.04
CA ARG A 15 10.20 -9.96 4.75
C ARG A 15 10.40 -10.35 3.29
N TYR A 16 10.20 -9.42 2.35
CA TYR A 16 10.42 -9.65 0.92
C TYR A 16 11.86 -10.09 0.62
N VAL A 17 12.85 -9.43 1.19
CA VAL A 17 14.24 -9.85 1.03
C VAL A 17 14.42 -11.32 1.40
N ARG A 18 13.81 -11.80 2.48
CA ARG A 18 13.87 -13.20 2.90
C ARG A 18 13.10 -14.13 1.96
N ILE A 19 11.85 -13.78 1.62
CA ILE A 19 10.95 -14.62 0.80
C ILE A 19 11.53 -14.75 -0.61
N PHE A 20 11.83 -13.65 -1.27
CA PHE A 20 12.42 -13.66 -2.61
C PHE A 20 13.85 -14.22 -2.61
N GLY A 21 14.59 -14.07 -1.50
CA GLY A 21 15.89 -14.73 -1.33
C GLY A 21 15.81 -16.25 -1.43
N ARG A 22 14.76 -16.86 -0.84
CA ARG A 22 14.53 -18.32 -0.98
C ARG A 22 14.21 -18.73 -2.42
N LEU A 23 13.57 -17.89 -3.24
CA LEU A 23 13.34 -18.20 -4.66
C LEU A 23 14.65 -18.36 -5.43
N LYS A 24 15.71 -17.66 -5.03
CA LYS A 24 17.03 -17.82 -5.68
C LYS A 24 17.61 -19.22 -5.49
N SER A 25 17.30 -19.88 -4.38
CA SER A 25 17.81 -21.25 -4.13
C SER A 25 17.15 -22.32 -4.98
N VAL A 26 15.90 -22.10 -5.45
CA VAL A 26 15.19 -23.06 -6.30
C VAL A 26 15.48 -22.91 -7.80
N LEU A 27 16.22 -21.86 -8.21
CA LEU A 27 16.52 -21.62 -9.64
C LEU A 27 17.36 -22.74 -10.30
N ARG A 28 18.09 -23.53 -9.50
CA ARG A 28 18.89 -24.67 -9.98
C ARG A 28 18.13 -25.98 -10.01
N MET A 29 16.87 -25.98 -9.55
CA MET A 29 16.02 -27.15 -9.48
C MET A 29 15.22 -27.31 -10.77
N ASP A 30 14.40 -28.34 -10.87
CA ASP A 30 13.46 -28.54 -11.98
C ASP A 30 12.33 -27.48 -12.00
N GLU A 31 11.56 -27.47 -13.07
CA GLU A 31 10.51 -26.48 -13.29
C GLU A 31 9.39 -26.57 -12.24
N LEU A 32 9.05 -27.79 -11.81
CA LEU A 32 8.02 -28.01 -10.79
C LEU A 32 8.44 -27.39 -9.45
N ASN A 33 9.70 -27.52 -9.06
CA ASN A 33 10.24 -26.90 -7.86
C ASN A 33 10.24 -25.36 -7.94
N ILE A 34 10.52 -24.79 -9.12
CA ILE A 34 10.41 -23.34 -9.34
C ILE A 34 8.96 -22.88 -9.18
N MET A 35 8.01 -23.55 -9.83
CA MET A 35 6.59 -23.25 -9.69
C MET A 35 6.13 -23.31 -8.23
N ASN A 36 6.45 -24.40 -7.54
CA ASN A 36 6.10 -24.58 -6.14
C ASN A 36 6.73 -23.52 -5.25
N GLY A 37 7.99 -23.16 -5.50
CA GLY A 37 8.68 -22.09 -4.78
C GLY A 37 8.02 -20.73 -4.95
N VAL A 38 7.61 -20.36 -6.16
CA VAL A 38 6.88 -19.12 -6.43
C VAL A 38 5.51 -19.16 -5.74
N ASN A 39 4.77 -20.26 -5.85
CA ASN A 39 3.46 -20.41 -5.22
C ASN A 39 3.55 -20.26 -3.70
N ALA A 40 4.46 -20.98 -3.06
CA ALA A 40 4.70 -20.88 -1.61
C ALA A 40 5.11 -19.45 -1.18
N ALA A 41 5.91 -18.75 -2.00
CA ALA A 41 6.27 -17.36 -1.71
C ALA A 41 5.04 -16.46 -1.66
N PHE A 42 4.10 -16.60 -2.59
CA PHE A 42 2.87 -15.79 -2.61
C PHE A 42 1.86 -16.20 -1.56
N GLU A 43 1.76 -17.48 -1.21
CA GLU A 43 0.97 -17.94 -0.08
C GLU A 43 1.44 -17.35 1.26
N GLU A 44 2.74 -17.02 1.39
CA GLU A 44 3.28 -16.31 2.57
C GLU A 44 3.05 -14.78 2.45
N ILE A 45 3.21 -14.21 1.26
CA ILE A 45 3.10 -12.77 1.02
C ILE A 45 1.67 -12.26 1.22
N ASP A 46 0.68 -12.92 0.67
CA ASP A 46 -0.70 -12.46 0.63
C ASP A 46 -1.28 -12.16 2.03
N PRO A 47 -1.30 -13.14 2.97
CA PRO A 47 -1.85 -12.87 4.29
C PRO A 47 -1.03 -11.85 5.07
N MET A 48 0.29 -11.84 4.89
CA MET A 48 1.18 -10.88 5.53
C MET A 48 0.88 -9.44 5.10
N VAL A 49 0.67 -9.20 3.81
CA VAL A 49 0.32 -7.87 3.30
C VAL A 49 -1.03 -7.43 3.82
N LYS A 50 -2.04 -8.31 3.78
CA LYS A 50 -3.38 -8.02 4.31
C LYS A 50 -3.34 -7.65 5.79
N GLU A 51 -2.60 -8.40 6.60
CA GLU A 51 -2.42 -8.10 8.03
C GLU A 51 -1.77 -6.73 8.26
N VAL A 52 -0.71 -6.41 7.48
CA VAL A 52 -0.03 -5.11 7.58
C VAL A 52 -0.96 -3.96 7.19
N LEU A 53 -1.70 -4.08 6.09
CA LEU A 53 -2.66 -3.06 5.67
C LEU A 53 -3.76 -2.85 6.71
N LEU A 54 -4.28 -3.92 7.29
CA LEU A 54 -5.26 -3.86 8.37
C LEU A 54 -4.72 -3.13 9.61
N ARG A 55 -3.48 -3.43 10.01
CA ARG A 55 -2.79 -2.77 11.12
C ARG A 55 -2.58 -1.28 10.87
N ILE A 56 -2.17 -0.91 9.65
CA ILE A 56 -2.01 0.49 9.23
C ILE A 56 -3.34 1.23 9.31
N ALA A 57 -4.41 0.64 8.78
CA ALA A 57 -5.74 1.24 8.81
C ALA A 57 -6.20 1.52 10.23
N ARG A 58 -6.16 0.51 11.10
CA ARG A 58 -6.52 0.63 12.53
C ARG A 58 -5.67 1.67 13.25
N GLY A 59 -4.35 1.60 13.09
CA GLY A 59 -3.43 2.50 13.77
C GLY A 59 -3.60 3.96 13.33
N THR A 60 -3.84 4.20 12.03
CA THR A 60 -4.08 5.54 11.49
C THR A 60 -5.42 6.10 11.98
N TYR A 61 -6.48 5.31 11.90
CA TYR A 61 -7.81 5.70 12.33
C TYR A 61 -7.82 6.08 13.83
N ARG A 62 -7.31 5.19 14.70
CA ARG A 62 -7.22 5.44 16.15
C ARG A 62 -6.42 6.68 16.49
N ARG A 63 -5.31 6.91 15.82
CA ARG A 63 -4.47 8.09 16.07
C ARG A 63 -5.18 9.40 15.75
N ILE A 64 -6.06 9.41 14.73
CA ILE A 64 -6.80 10.61 14.35
C ILE A 64 -8.01 10.84 15.24
N ARG A 65 -8.75 9.78 15.57
CA ARG A 65 -9.93 9.88 16.43
C ARG A 65 -9.63 9.95 17.94
N GLY A 66 -8.42 9.59 18.33
CA GLY A 66 -8.09 9.30 19.75
C GLY A 66 -8.49 7.89 20.14
N ASP A 67 -8.06 7.46 21.32
CA ASP A 67 -8.26 6.08 21.86
C ASP A 67 -9.70 5.83 22.36
N HIS A 68 -10.70 6.30 21.63
CA HIS A 68 -12.07 5.89 21.91
C HIS A 68 -12.26 4.43 21.47
N GLU A 69 -12.74 3.60 22.38
CA GLU A 69 -13.02 2.16 22.19
C GLU A 69 -14.13 1.86 21.19
N ASP A 70 -14.59 2.85 20.43
CA ASP A 70 -15.59 2.61 19.41
C ASP A 70 -15.10 1.54 18.44
N VAL A 71 -15.88 0.49 18.36
CA VAL A 71 -15.68 -0.61 17.41
C VAL A 71 -15.51 0.01 16.02
N ILE A 72 -14.28 0.02 15.53
CA ILE A 72 -14.02 0.48 14.18
C ILE A 72 -14.84 -0.41 13.28
N ASP A 73 -15.81 0.17 12.58
CA ASP A 73 -16.48 -0.57 11.52
C ASP A 73 -15.44 -0.93 10.46
N MET A 74 -15.00 -2.16 10.53
CA MET A 74 -13.96 -2.70 9.66
C MET A 74 -14.48 -3.06 8.27
N MET A 75 -15.78 -2.90 8.00
CA MET A 75 -16.38 -3.26 6.71
C MET A 75 -15.75 -2.47 5.57
N TRP A 76 -15.45 -1.18 5.78
CA TRP A 76 -14.77 -0.36 4.79
C TRP A 76 -13.32 -0.80 4.54
N VAL A 77 -12.61 -1.29 5.57
CA VAL A 77 -11.25 -1.84 5.39
C VAL A 77 -11.32 -3.14 4.61
N LEU A 78 -12.28 -4.01 4.93
CA LEU A 78 -12.49 -5.25 4.18
C LEU A 78 -12.91 -4.96 2.73
N ALA A 79 -13.79 -3.96 2.51
CA ALA A 79 -14.15 -3.51 1.17
C ALA A 79 -12.91 -2.96 0.42
N PHE A 80 -12.06 -2.17 1.09
CA PHE A 80 -10.81 -1.71 0.52
C PHE A 80 -9.88 -2.89 0.18
N LEU A 81 -9.69 -3.84 1.10
CA LEU A 81 -8.84 -5.00 0.88
C LEU A 81 -9.37 -5.90 -0.26
N ASN A 82 -10.68 -6.00 -0.41
CA ASN A 82 -11.30 -6.76 -1.50
C ASN A 82 -11.22 -6.02 -2.85
N ALA A 83 -11.37 -4.69 -2.84
CA ALA A 83 -11.28 -3.86 -4.04
C ALA A 83 -9.83 -3.55 -4.43
N TYR A 84 -8.95 -3.48 -3.44
CA TYR A 84 -7.55 -3.13 -3.54
C TYR A 84 -6.68 -4.23 -2.93
N ASP A 85 -6.83 -5.42 -3.40
CA ASP A 85 -5.84 -6.46 -3.17
C ASP A 85 -4.71 -6.26 -4.19
N PRO A 86 -3.56 -5.66 -3.82
CA PRO A 86 -2.48 -5.42 -4.78
C PRO A 86 -1.94 -6.72 -5.34
N ILE A 87 -2.19 -7.83 -4.67
CA ILE A 87 -1.75 -9.15 -5.06
C ILE A 87 -2.87 -9.86 -5.83
N THR A 88 -4.12 -9.86 -5.34
CA THR A 88 -5.26 -10.46 -6.04
C THR A 88 -5.62 -9.67 -7.28
N LYS A 89 -5.61 -8.35 -7.25
CA LYS A 89 -5.80 -7.50 -8.43
C LYS A 89 -4.72 -7.74 -9.49
N TYR A 90 -3.57 -8.25 -9.09
CA TYR A 90 -2.49 -8.64 -9.99
C TYR A 90 -2.42 -10.14 -10.28
N VAL A 91 -3.19 -10.95 -9.59
CA VAL A 91 -3.21 -12.42 -9.74
C VAL A 91 -4.48 -12.92 -10.44
N TYR A 92 -5.64 -12.26 -10.25
CA TYR A 92 -6.92 -12.81 -10.67
C TYR A 92 -7.63 -12.07 -11.82
N VAL A 93 -7.13 -10.95 -12.30
CA VAL A 93 -7.65 -10.39 -13.57
C VAL A 93 -6.87 -10.96 -14.72
N SER A 94 -7.54 -11.42 -15.75
CA SER A 94 -7.02 -12.27 -16.85
C SER A 94 -5.71 -11.82 -17.50
N GLU A 95 -5.36 -10.54 -17.42
CA GLU A 95 -4.05 -10.06 -17.86
C GLU A 95 -2.97 -10.10 -16.77
N GLN A 96 -3.35 -10.35 -15.54
CA GLN A 96 -2.46 -10.14 -14.39
C GLN A 96 -2.25 -11.42 -13.56
N ASP A 97 -3.05 -12.43 -13.71
CA ASP A 97 -2.67 -13.84 -13.47
C ASP A 97 -1.32 -14.12 -14.12
N ARG A 98 -1.06 -13.39 -15.18
CA ARG A 98 0.17 -13.41 -15.93
C ARG A 98 1.38 -12.90 -15.19
N LYS A 99 1.29 -12.06 -14.13
CA LYS A 99 2.55 -11.58 -13.47
C LYS A 99 3.21 -12.69 -12.66
N ARG A 100 2.41 -13.46 -11.94
CA ARG A 100 2.91 -14.64 -11.21
C ARG A 100 3.31 -15.72 -12.23
N THR A 101 2.45 -15.98 -13.20
CA THR A 101 2.74 -16.89 -14.31
C THR A 101 3.97 -16.42 -15.10
N ARG A 102 4.04 -15.14 -15.46
CA ARG A 102 5.22 -14.55 -16.12
C ARG A 102 6.49 -14.63 -15.28
N LEU A 103 6.38 -14.50 -13.96
CA LEU A 103 7.55 -14.71 -13.09
C LEU A 103 7.98 -16.16 -13.15
N ILE A 104 7.06 -17.12 -13.07
CA ILE A 104 7.36 -18.55 -13.20
C ILE A 104 8.01 -18.83 -14.56
N GLU A 105 7.41 -18.37 -15.64
CA GLU A 105 7.92 -18.52 -17.01
C GLU A 105 9.32 -17.91 -17.16
N ALA A 106 9.53 -16.69 -16.66
CA ALA A 106 10.81 -16.03 -16.71
C ALA A 106 11.89 -16.79 -15.90
N LEU A 107 11.53 -17.29 -14.71
CA LEU A 107 12.45 -18.05 -13.88
C LEU A 107 12.79 -19.42 -14.50
N ILE A 108 11.85 -20.08 -15.14
CA ILE A 108 12.08 -21.33 -15.87
C ILE A 108 13.00 -21.08 -17.07
N ALA A 109 12.72 -20.05 -17.86
CA ALA A 109 13.45 -19.75 -19.09
C ALA A 109 14.87 -19.25 -18.85
N THR A 110 15.06 -18.37 -17.85
CA THR A 110 16.35 -17.66 -17.67
C THR A 110 17.19 -18.23 -16.55
N ARG A 111 16.58 -18.87 -15.55
CA ARG A 111 17.24 -19.27 -14.30
C ARG A 111 17.98 -18.13 -13.62
N SER A 112 17.56 -16.89 -13.89
CA SER A 112 18.29 -15.69 -13.50
C SER A 112 17.86 -15.15 -12.13
N PRO A 113 18.78 -14.97 -11.18
CA PRO A 113 18.50 -14.26 -9.93
C PRO A 113 18.02 -12.81 -10.14
N ALA A 114 18.36 -12.19 -11.28
CA ALA A 114 17.93 -10.82 -11.59
C ALA A 114 16.41 -10.71 -11.76
N GLU A 115 15.74 -11.74 -12.29
CA GLU A 115 14.28 -11.79 -12.40
C GLU A 115 13.61 -11.82 -11.02
N VAL A 116 14.20 -12.56 -10.07
CA VAL A 116 13.74 -12.57 -8.68
C VAL A 116 13.86 -11.18 -8.05
N ASP A 117 15.01 -10.50 -8.26
CA ASP A 117 15.23 -9.14 -7.73
C ASP A 117 14.30 -8.11 -8.39
N LEU A 118 14.02 -8.26 -9.68
CA LEU A 118 13.03 -7.43 -10.38
C LEU A 118 11.63 -7.63 -9.81
N ALA A 119 11.19 -8.88 -9.63
CA ALA A 119 9.90 -9.19 -9.03
C ALA A 119 9.80 -8.61 -7.62
N MET A 120 10.81 -8.78 -6.77
CA MET A 120 10.86 -8.22 -5.43
C MET A 120 10.67 -6.69 -5.45
N ARG A 121 11.37 -5.98 -6.33
CA ARG A 121 11.23 -4.52 -6.47
C ARG A 121 9.81 -4.11 -6.90
N ILE A 122 9.22 -4.83 -7.85
CA ILE A 122 7.85 -4.56 -8.32
C ILE A 122 6.85 -4.73 -7.18
N TRP A 123 6.91 -5.85 -6.45
CA TRP A 123 5.99 -6.12 -5.33
C TRP A 123 6.18 -5.15 -4.17
N SER A 124 7.42 -4.87 -3.80
CA SER A 124 7.73 -3.86 -2.78
C SER A 124 7.13 -2.49 -3.13
N ARG A 125 7.29 -2.05 -4.37
CA ARG A 125 6.74 -0.77 -4.85
C ARG A 125 5.21 -0.75 -4.79
N GLN A 126 4.55 -1.83 -5.18
CA GLN A 126 3.09 -1.93 -5.18
C GLN A 126 2.50 -1.96 -3.77
N THR A 127 3.10 -2.75 -2.88
CA THR A 127 2.65 -2.81 -1.48
C THR A 127 2.97 -1.52 -0.71
N THR A 128 4.06 -0.82 -1.04
CA THR A 128 4.32 0.53 -0.53
C THR A 128 3.19 1.48 -0.91
N GLN A 129 2.76 1.46 -2.17
CA GLN A 129 1.63 2.28 -2.62
C GLN A 129 0.34 1.91 -1.88
N ALA A 130 0.05 0.62 -1.69
CA ALA A 130 -1.10 0.17 -0.94
C ALA A 130 -1.07 0.66 0.53
N CYS A 131 0.09 0.64 1.17
CA CYS A 131 0.27 1.16 2.53
C CYS A 131 -0.03 2.67 2.62
N ILE A 132 0.37 3.45 1.61
CA ILE A 132 0.06 4.88 1.53
C ILE A 132 -1.43 5.10 1.33
N GLU A 133 -2.05 4.40 0.39
CA GLU A 133 -3.47 4.56 0.06
C GLU A 133 -4.40 4.13 1.20
N ILE A 134 -4.11 3.04 1.88
CA ILE A 134 -4.91 2.64 3.05
C ILE A 134 -4.78 3.63 4.20
N THR A 135 -3.61 4.28 4.34
CA THR A 135 -3.41 5.36 5.32
C THR A 135 -4.33 6.55 5.00
N ASP A 136 -4.36 6.99 3.74
CA ASP A 136 -5.23 8.08 3.32
C ASP A 136 -6.71 7.72 3.52
N LYS A 137 -7.12 6.52 3.13
CA LYS A 137 -8.50 6.05 3.33
C LYS A 137 -8.90 5.99 4.79
N ALA A 138 -8.02 5.50 5.66
CA ALA A 138 -8.27 5.47 7.10
C ALA A 138 -8.37 6.88 7.71
N ALA A 139 -7.53 7.80 7.23
CA ALA A 139 -7.59 9.19 7.66
C ALA A 139 -8.90 9.87 7.23
N LEU A 140 -9.29 9.71 5.97
CA LEU A 140 -10.55 10.26 5.44
C LEU A 140 -11.75 9.71 6.20
N LYS A 141 -11.78 8.39 6.48
CA LYS A 141 -12.84 7.79 7.27
C LYS A 141 -12.90 8.35 8.71
N ALA A 142 -11.74 8.50 9.35
CA ALA A 142 -11.67 9.11 10.67
C ALA A 142 -12.19 10.56 10.68
N TYR A 143 -11.84 11.35 9.67
CA TYR A 143 -12.34 12.72 9.53
C TYR A 143 -13.85 12.76 9.30
N GLU A 144 -14.37 11.89 8.43
CA GLU A 144 -15.81 11.75 8.19
C GLU A 144 -16.58 11.44 9.48
N ASP A 145 -16.10 10.47 10.27
CA ASP A 145 -16.69 10.08 11.56
C ASP A 145 -16.58 11.17 12.65
N MET A 146 -15.70 12.16 12.43
CA MET A 146 -15.61 13.38 13.24
C MET A 146 -16.46 14.53 12.71
N GLY A 147 -17.27 14.31 11.66
CA GLY A 147 -18.08 15.35 11.02
C GLY A 147 -17.31 16.34 10.15
N ILE A 148 -16.07 16.02 9.78
CA ILE A 148 -15.24 16.85 8.91
C ILE A 148 -15.50 16.46 7.45
N GLY A 149 -16.14 17.35 6.70
CA GLY A 149 -16.53 17.10 5.31
C GLY A 149 -15.48 17.50 4.26
N LYS A 150 -14.42 18.20 4.64
CA LYS A 150 -13.41 18.73 3.71
C LYS A 150 -11.98 18.48 4.23
N VAL A 151 -11.04 18.36 3.29
CA VAL A 151 -9.60 18.20 3.57
C VAL A 151 -8.78 19.12 2.66
N VAL A 152 -7.58 19.46 3.11
CA VAL A 152 -6.58 20.20 2.36
C VAL A 152 -5.49 19.24 1.89
N TRP A 153 -5.08 19.35 0.65
CA TRP A 153 -3.92 18.66 0.11
C TRP A 153 -2.64 19.37 0.53
N GLU A 154 -1.80 18.69 1.29
CA GLU A 154 -0.49 19.20 1.73
C GLU A 154 0.63 18.44 1.05
N THR A 155 1.68 19.16 0.66
CA THR A 155 2.90 18.57 0.10
C THR A 155 4.07 18.73 1.05
N GLU A 156 5.06 17.86 0.94
CA GLU A 156 6.37 18.13 1.53
C GLU A 156 7.00 19.32 0.80
N LYS A 157 7.49 20.30 1.58
CA LYS A 157 8.12 21.51 1.02
C LYS A 157 9.57 21.24 0.67
N ASP A 158 9.81 20.35 -0.29
CA ASP A 158 11.16 20.01 -0.74
C ASP A 158 11.24 19.90 -2.28
N PRO A 159 12.45 19.92 -2.87
CA PRO A 159 12.65 19.89 -4.33
C PRO A 159 12.16 18.61 -5.03
N LYS A 160 11.71 17.60 -4.27
CA LYS A 160 11.23 16.31 -4.81
C LYS A 160 9.72 16.28 -5.02
N VAL A 161 9.02 17.38 -4.76
CA VAL A 161 7.59 17.51 -5.05
C VAL A 161 7.40 17.59 -6.56
N CYS A 162 6.54 16.73 -7.11
CA CYS A 162 6.24 16.78 -8.54
C CYS A 162 5.23 17.89 -8.86
N GLU A 163 5.23 18.37 -10.10
CA GLU A 163 4.31 19.44 -10.56
C GLU A 163 2.84 19.16 -10.27
N VAL A 164 2.40 17.89 -10.38
CA VAL A 164 0.99 17.54 -10.08
C VAL A 164 0.68 17.75 -8.62
N CYS A 165 1.58 17.36 -7.72
CA CYS A 165 1.44 17.58 -6.28
C CYS A 165 1.53 19.06 -5.94
N GLU A 166 2.47 19.79 -6.53
CA GLU A 166 2.63 21.23 -6.34
C GLU A 166 1.36 21.99 -6.72
N ARG A 167 0.75 21.65 -7.86
CA ARG A 167 -0.53 22.23 -8.30
C ARG A 167 -1.72 21.89 -7.40
N ARG A 168 -1.60 20.86 -6.55
CA ARG A 168 -2.62 20.48 -5.56
C ARG A 168 -2.39 21.08 -4.18
N GLN A 169 -1.22 21.64 -3.92
CA GLN A 169 -0.88 22.27 -2.64
C GLN A 169 -1.96 23.27 -2.21
N ASP A 170 -2.38 23.21 -0.96
CA ASP A 170 -3.37 24.06 -0.33
C ASP A 170 -4.79 23.99 -0.94
N LYS A 171 -5.03 23.12 -1.93
CA LYS A 171 -6.38 22.92 -2.46
C LYS A 171 -7.25 22.16 -1.48
N VAL A 172 -8.47 22.66 -1.33
CA VAL A 172 -9.51 22.07 -0.49
C VAL A 172 -10.36 21.13 -1.34
N TYR A 173 -10.58 19.93 -0.85
CA TYR A 173 -11.41 18.89 -1.47
C TYR A 173 -12.51 18.44 -0.51
N ALA A 174 -13.70 18.15 -1.01
CA ALA A 174 -14.68 17.36 -0.28
C ALA A 174 -14.12 15.94 -0.07
N ILE A 175 -14.43 15.30 1.04
CA ILE A 175 -13.86 13.99 1.41
C ILE A 175 -14.12 12.93 0.33
N ASP A 176 -15.30 12.92 -0.27
CA ASP A 176 -15.70 12.02 -1.35
C ASP A 176 -15.07 12.33 -2.71
N LYS A 177 -14.42 13.50 -2.86
CA LYS A 177 -13.83 13.99 -4.11
C LYS A 177 -12.33 14.18 -4.06
N VAL A 178 -11.67 13.60 -3.06
CA VAL A 178 -10.21 13.67 -2.95
C VAL A 178 -9.58 12.88 -4.10
N PRO A 179 -8.69 13.52 -4.90
CA PRO A 179 -8.03 12.81 -5.98
C PRO A 179 -7.03 11.77 -5.46
N THR A 180 -6.86 10.69 -6.21
CA THR A 180 -5.85 9.68 -5.92
C THR A 180 -4.43 10.24 -5.99
N LYS A 181 -3.49 9.58 -5.31
CA LYS A 181 -2.06 9.92 -5.41
C LYS A 181 -1.59 9.82 -6.87
N PRO A 182 -0.90 10.83 -7.40
CA PRO A 182 -0.56 10.89 -8.83
C PRO A 182 0.56 9.92 -9.23
N HIS A 183 1.36 9.46 -8.29
CA HIS A 183 2.51 8.59 -8.54
C HIS A 183 2.88 7.74 -7.31
N TYR A 184 3.69 6.71 -7.52
CA TYR A 184 4.26 5.90 -6.44
C TYR A 184 5.17 6.75 -5.52
N ASN A 185 5.19 6.38 -4.23
CA ASN A 185 5.96 7.07 -3.20
C ASN A 185 5.60 8.57 -3.05
N CYS A 186 4.36 8.93 -3.37
CA CYS A 186 3.86 10.27 -3.12
C CYS A 186 3.84 10.54 -1.62
N ARG A 187 4.52 11.61 -1.17
CA ARG A 187 4.64 12.01 0.24
C ARG A 187 3.61 13.05 0.66
N CYS A 188 2.75 13.48 -0.26
CA CYS A 188 1.65 14.39 0.05
C CYS A 188 0.68 13.75 1.01
N TRP A 189 0.03 14.54 1.85
CA TRP A 189 -0.90 14.08 2.85
C TRP A 189 -2.15 14.97 2.92
N LEU A 190 -3.17 14.51 3.63
CA LEU A 190 -4.46 15.18 3.73
C LEU A 190 -4.64 15.73 5.14
N ARG A 191 -4.84 17.02 5.26
CA ARG A 191 -5.13 17.70 6.51
C ARG A 191 -6.61 18.02 6.61
N PRO A 192 -7.27 17.86 7.77
CA PRO A 192 -8.66 18.24 7.93
C PRO A 192 -8.82 19.76 7.73
N PHE A 193 -9.92 20.14 7.05
CA PHE A 193 -10.29 21.53 6.85
C PHE A 193 -11.56 21.86 7.63
N VAL A 194 -11.46 22.81 8.55
CA VAL A 194 -12.60 23.38 9.30
C VAL A 194 -12.56 24.87 9.14
N GLU A 195 -13.66 25.44 8.63
CA GLU A 195 -13.77 26.88 8.43
C GLU A 195 -13.53 27.65 9.74
N GLY A 196 -12.67 28.67 9.70
CA GLY A 196 -12.35 29.49 10.86
C GLY A 196 -11.42 28.84 11.90
N LYS A 197 -10.91 27.64 11.68
CA LYS A 197 -9.97 26.97 12.58
C LYS A 197 -8.77 26.43 11.82
N THR A 198 -7.56 26.81 12.25
CA THR A 198 -6.34 26.11 11.84
C THR A 198 -6.21 24.85 12.69
N ILE A 199 -6.59 23.69 12.13
CA ILE A 199 -6.40 22.41 12.82
C ILE A 199 -5.06 21.85 12.35
N TRP A 200 -4.08 21.83 13.24
CA TRP A 200 -2.79 21.16 13.00
C TRP A 200 -2.98 19.64 13.15
N PRO A 201 -2.29 18.84 12.36
CA PRO A 201 -2.28 17.40 12.58
C PRO A 201 -1.64 17.09 13.94
N LEU A 202 -2.28 16.20 14.67
CA LEU A 202 -1.79 15.63 15.93
C LEU A 202 -0.58 14.73 15.74
#